data_2ccb89c2cae6058a8a32148fb7e00d1e
#
_entry.id   2ccb89c2cae6058a8a32148fb7e00d1e
#
_cell.length_a   1.000
_cell.length_b   1.000
_cell.length_c   1.000
_cell.angle_alpha   90.00
_cell.angle_beta   90.00
_cell.angle_gamma   90.00
#
_symmetry.space_group_name_H-M   'P 1'
#
loop_
_entity.id
_entity.type
_entity.pdbx_description
1 polymer ?
#
loop_
_entity_poly.entity_id
_entity_poly.type
_entity_poly.pdbx_seq_one_letter_code
_entity_poly.pdbx_strand_id
1 'polypeptide(L)'
;MVFPASVQKLIRALLVLGAALALPALASVEEIVGFKRYSDTFSSAGQPTAEQLPAIKAAGFERIIYLAFSDNPGALPDEDRLAFAQGLGFAHLAVDFANPTVADFRAFAGLMAARPEAPTLVHCQVNYRASAFSALYRIIHLGVPAEEAFAAMGTVWDPQDHPQWIDFIRAVLADAGRLDACGPCERTAQAP
;
A
#
# COMPACT_ATOMS: atom_id res chain seq x y z
N MET A 1 38.01 58.40 -5.93
CA MET A 1 37.60 58.08 -7.33
C MET A 1 36.08 57.89 -7.32
N VAL A 2 35.36 58.86 -7.91
CA VAL A 2 33.87 58.82 -7.99
C VAL A 2 33.52 58.24 -9.35
N PHE A 3 32.88 57.07 -9.37
CA PHE A 3 32.42 56.46 -10.60
C PHE A 3 31.18 57.23 -11.15
N PRO A 4 31.05 57.42 -12.46
CA PRO A 4 29.92 58.16 -13.03
C PRO A 4 28.61 57.38 -12.87
N ALA A 5 27.51 58.13 -12.68
CA ALA A 5 26.16 57.66 -12.37
C ALA A 5 25.54 56.67 -13.40
N SER A 6 26.13 56.54 -14.58
CA SER A 6 25.71 55.59 -15.63
C SER A 6 26.09 54.12 -15.30
N VAL A 7 27.15 53.90 -14.52
CA VAL A 7 27.59 52.52 -14.14
C VAL A 7 26.74 51.97 -13.02
N GLN A 8 26.19 52.79 -12.13
CA GLN A 8 25.31 52.36 -11.05
C GLN A 8 23.92 51.88 -11.53
N LYS A 9 23.46 52.30 -12.71
CA LYS A 9 22.18 51.87 -13.29
C LYS A 9 22.26 50.48 -13.93
N LEU A 10 23.44 50.04 -14.39
CA LEU A 10 23.64 48.70 -14.97
C LEU A 10 23.77 47.62 -13.93
N ILE A 11 24.21 47.91 -12.70
CA ILE A 11 24.34 46.91 -11.62
C ILE A 11 22.98 46.65 -10.97
N ARG A 12 22.01 47.56 -11.05
CA ARG A 12 20.65 47.36 -10.51
C ARG A 12 19.71 46.55 -11.40
N ALA A 13 20.07 46.29 -12.66
CA ALA A 13 19.24 45.55 -13.60
C ALA A 13 19.52 44.06 -13.66
N LEU A 14 20.52 43.55 -12.90
CA LEU A 14 20.88 42.11 -12.86
C LEU A 14 20.40 41.37 -11.61
N LEU A 15 19.56 41.99 -10.81
CA LEU A 15 19.04 41.43 -9.58
C LEU A 15 17.51 41.24 -9.64
N VAL A 16 16.98 40.60 -10.65
CA VAL A 16 15.63 40.02 -10.61
C VAL A 16 15.53 39.02 -11.75
N LEU A 17 15.51 37.76 -11.50
CA LEU A 17 14.53 36.79 -11.91
C LEU A 17 15.08 35.36 -11.61
N GLY A 18 15.37 35.11 -10.37
CA GLY A 18 15.32 33.74 -9.88
C GLY A 18 13.84 33.38 -9.71
N ALA A 19 13.12 33.18 -10.81
CA ALA A 19 11.88 32.45 -10.75
C ALA A 19 12.23 31.02 -10.28
N ALA A 20 12.06 30.77 -9.00
CA ALA A 20 12.05 29.42 -8.50
C ALA A 20 10.94 28.69 -9.27
N LEU A 21 11.33 27.90 -10.26
CA LEU A 21 10.45 26.91 -10.85
C LEU A 21 10.10 25.98 -9.69
N ALA A 22 8.96 26.22 -9.05
CA ALA A 22 8.37 25.29 -8.12
C ALA A 22 8.08 24.02 -8.93
N LEU A 23 8.95 23.03 -8.81
CA LEU A 23 8.65 21.69 -9.31
C LEU A 23 7.34 21.28 -8.64
N PRO A 24 6.34 20.77 -9.38
CA PRO A 24 5.15 20.23 -8.75
C PRO A 24 5.60 19.21 -7.72
N ALA A 25 5.15 19.35 -6.48
CA ALA A 25 5.39 18.35 -5.46
C ALA A 25 4.80 17.05 -5.99
N LEU A 26 5.64 16.04 -6.16
CA LEU A 26 5.14 14.70 -6.49
C LEU A 26 4.22 14.28 -5.35
N ALA A 27 3.06 13.73 -5.70
CA ALA A 27 2.17 13.13 -4.72
C ALA A 27 2.96 12.14 -3.84
N SER A 28 2.73 12.15 -2.53
CA SER A 28 3.41 11.22 -1.62
C SER A 28 2.70 9.88 -1.59
N VAL A 29 3.43 8.78 -1.37
CA VAL A 29 2.80 7.45 -1.16
C VAL A 29 1.97 7.41 0.11
N GLU A 30 2.31 8.23 1.10
CA GLU A 30 1.59 8.36 2.36
C GLU A 30 0.19 8.99 2.18
N GLU A 31 -0.06 9.66 1.05
CA GLU A 31 -1.37 10.22 0.68
C GLU A 31 -2.31 9.19 0.03
N ILE A 32 -1.82 7.99 -0.30
CA ILE A 32 -2.68 6.90 -0.77
C ILE A 32 -3.60 6.47 0.36
N VAL A 33 -4.88 6.29 0.05
CA VAL A 33 -5.91 5.94 1.04
C VAL A 33 -5.46 4.78 1.92
N GLY A 34 -5.44 4.98 3.23
CA GLY A 34 -5.12 3.96 4.22
C GLY A 34 -3.71 3.38 4.11
N PHE A 35 -2.74 4.11 3.53
CA PHE A 35 -1.37 3.63 3.39
C PHE A 35 -0.78 3.18 4.73
N LYS A 36 -0.13 2.01 4.73
CA LYS A 36 0.59 1.43 5.88
C LYS A 36 1.92 0.88 5.43
N ARG A 37 2.99 1.35 6.06
CA ARG A 37 4.34 0.80 5.90
C ARG A 37 4.60 -0.20 7.02
N TYR A 38 5.00 -1.41 6.65
CA TYR A 38 5.35 -2.48 7.59
C TYR A 38 6.86 -2.67 7.70
N SER A 39 7.57 -2.46 6.60
CA SER A 39 9.03 -2.46 6.51
C SER A 39 9.47 -1.64 5.29
N ASP A 40 10.78 -1.53 5.05
CA ASP A 40 11.30 -0.87 3.85
C ASP A 40 10.89 -1.57 2.56
N THR A 41 10.56 -2.87 2.62
CA THR A 41 10.20 -3.67 1.45
C THR A 41 8.72 -4.06 1.37
N PHE A 42 7.90 -3.71 2.38
CA PHE A 42 6.52 -4.15 2.43
C PHE A 42 5.56 -3.09 2.97
N SER A 43 4.56 -2.76 2.15
CA SER A 43 3.49 -1.81 2.50
C SER A 43 2.15 -2.27 1.95
N SER A 44 1.06 -1.76 2.53
CA SER A 44 -0.28 -1.89 1.96
C SER A 44 -0.99 -0.54 1.85
N ALA A 45 -1.98 -0.45 0.94
CA ALA A 45 -2.77 0.76 0.72
C ALA A 45 -4.16 0.46 0.14
N GLY A 46 -4.97 1.50 0.01
CA GLY A 46 -6.12 1.53 -0.88
C GLY A 46 -5.68 1.78 -2.33
N GLN A 47 -6.63 2.08 -3.20
CA GLN A 47 -6.39 2.29 -4.63
C GLN A 47 -5.55 3.56 -4.86
N PRO A 48 -4.36 3.47 -5.46
CA PRO A 48 -3.62 4.63 -5.89
C PRO A 48 -4.27 5.30 -7.11
N THR A 49 -4.08 6.60 -7.27
CA THR A 49 -4.42 7.30 -8.51
C THR A 49 -3.28 7.16 -9.54
N ALA A 50 -3.56 7.51 -10.80
CA ALA A 50 -2.53 7.52 -11.85
C ALA A 50 -1.36 8.46 -11.50
N GLU A 51 -1.67 9.60 -10.87
CA GLU A 51 -0.68 10.61 -10.46
C GLU A 51 0.20 10.13 -9.29
N GLN A 52 -0.27 9.14 -8.52
CA GLN A 52 0.48 8.56 -7.40
C GLN A 52 1.43 7.42 -7.83
N LEU A 53 1.25 6.81 -9.01
CA LEU A 53 2.12 5.73 -9.48
C LEU A 53 3.61 6.13 -9.59
N PRO A 54 3.97 7.32 -10.11
CA PRO A 54 5.36 7.80 -10.08
C PRO A 54 5.93 7.90 -8.66
N ALA A 55 5.11 8.30 -7.67
CA ALA A 55 5.53 8.40 -6.28
C ALA A 55 5.80 7.01 -5.65
N ILE A 56 5.01 6.00 -6.02
CA ILE A 56 5.25 4.61 -5.61
C ILE A 56 6.63 4.15 -6.10
N LYS A 57 6.97 4.43 -7.37
CA LYS A 57 8.29 4.11 -7.91
C LYS A 57 9.40 4.90 -7.22
N ALA A 58 9.21 6.19 -7.01
CA ALA A 58 10.18 7.06 -6.34
C ALA A 58 10.43 6.66 -4.87
N ALA A 59 9.43 6.10 -4.20
CA ALA A 59 9.54 5.56 -2.85
C ALA A 59 10.27 4.20 -2.77
N GLY A 60 10.78 3.70 -3.90
CA GLY A 60 11.62 2.50 -3.97
C GLY A 60 10.84 1.20 -4.21
N PHE A 61 9.53 1.24 -4.37
CA PHE A 61 8.78 0.02 -4.72
C PHE A 61 9.16 -0.49 -6.11
N GLU A 62 9.21 -1.82 -6.23
CA GLU A 62 9.51 -2.51 -7.49
C GLU A 62 8.28 -3.14 -8.12
N ARG A 63 7.25 -3.42 -7.30
CA ARG A 63 6.02 -4.06 -7.78
C ARG A 63 4.80 -3.67 -6.95
N ILE A 64 3.66 -3.85 -7.61
CA ILE A 64 2.32 -3.73 -7.06
C ILE A 64 1.64 -5.10 -7.11
N ILE A 65 0.92 -5.46 -6.03
CA ILE A 65 -0.03 -6.58 -6.01
C ILE A 65 -1.41 -6.01 -5.74
N TYR A 66 -2.32 -6.13 -6.70
CA TYR A 66 -3.70 -5.64 -6.62
C TYR A 66 -4.65 -6.76 -6.22
N LEU A 67 -5.45 -6.56 -5.16
CA LEU A 67 -6.32 -7.59 -4.58
C LEU A 67 -7.82 -7.36 -4.80
N ALA A 68 -8.24 -6.31 -5.48
CA ALA A 68 -9.66 -6.08 -5.74
C ALA A 68 -10.03 -6.45 -7.19
N PHE A 69 -11.31 -6.50 -7.49
CA PHE A 69 -11.77 -6.64 -8.86
C PHE A 69 -11.51 -5.37 -9.68
N SER A 70 -11.13 -5.52 -10.93
CA SER A 70 -10.83 -4.39 -11.82
C SER A 70 -12.07 -3.61 -12.28
N ASP A 71 -13.25 -4.17 -12.10
CA ASP A 71 -14.54 -3.54 -12.38
C ASP A 71 -15.17 -2.85 -11.16
N ASN A 72 -14.46 -2.79 -10.04
CA ASN A 72 -14.92 -2.06 -8.87
C ASN A 72 -15.02 -0.54 -9.15
N PRO A 73 -16.03 0.14 -8.59
CA PRO A 73 -16.06 1.59 -8.61
C PRO A 73 -14.79 2.19 -8.00
N GLY A 74 -14.12 3.06 -8.76
CA GLY A 74 -12.86 3.69 -8.34
C GLY A 74 -11.60 2.86 -8.63
N ALA A 75 -11.70 1.68 -9.25
CA ALA A 75 -10.53 1.00 -9.81
C ALA A 75 -9.85 1.87 -10.87
N LEU A 76 -8.53 1.88 -10.89
CA LEU A 76 -7.77 2.63 -11.90
C LEU A 76 -7.79 1.86 -13.23
N PRO A 77 -8.39 2.41 -14.30
CA PRO A 77 -8.37 1.76 -15.60
C PRO A 77 -6.94 1.57 -16.12
N ASP A 78 -6.65 0.44 -16.75
CA ASP A 78 -5.35 0.10 -17.32
C ASP A 78 -4.18 0.23 -16.32
N GLU A 79 -4.42 -0.01 -15.02
CA GLU A 79 -3.42 0.16 -13.97
C GLU A 79 -2.14 -0.65 -14.22
N ASP A 80 -2.25 -1.84 -14.77
CA ASP A 80 -1.14 -2.68 -15.16
C ASP A 80 -0.21 -1.97 -16.15
N ARG A 81 -0.76 -1.36 -17.20
CA ARG A 81 0.00 -0.61 -18.20
C ARG A 81 0.63 0.65 -17.63
N LEU A 82 -0.13 1.36 -16.78
CA LEU A 82 0.35 2.57 -16.11
C LEU A 82 1.49 2.24 -15.15
N ALA A 83 1.39 1.16 -14.38
CA ALA A 83 2.45 0.65 -13.50
C ALA A 83 3.71 0.26 -14.31
N PHE A 84 3.54 -0.50 -15.40
CA PHE A 84 4.65 -0.84 -16.29
C PHE A 84 5.34 0.39 -16.88
N ALA A 85 4.60 1.43 -17.25
CA ALA A 85 5.15 2.68 -17.75
C ALA A 85 6.06 3.38 -16.72
N GLN A 86 5.84 3.13 -15.41
CA GLN A 86 6.70 3.61 -14.32
C GLN A 86 7.83 2.62 -13.98
N GLY A 87 7.95 1.50 -14.69
CA GLY A 87 8.93 0.44 -14.37
C GLY A 87 8.58 -0.33 -13.09
N LEU A 88 7.30 -0.41 -12.74
CA LEU A 88 6.77 -1.24 -11.66
C LEU A 88 6.27 -2.57 -12.23
N GLY A 89 6.60 -3.68 -11.58
CA GLY A 89 5.91 -4.95 -11.82
C GLY A 89 4.47 -4.86 -11.33
N PHE A 90 3.56 -5.60 -11.95
CA PHE A 90 2.16 -5.65 -11.55
C PHE A 90 1.65 -7.08 -11.52
N ALA A 91 0.96 -7.45 -10.45
CA ALA A 91 0.26 -8.72 -10.32
C ALA A 91 -1.16 -8.44 -9.84
N HIS A 92 -2.15 -9.06 -10.49
CA HIS A 92 -3.54 -8.94 -10.11
C HIS A 92 -4.06 -10.29 -9.59
N LEU A 93 -4.53 -10.29 -8.36
CA LEU A 93 -5.21 -11.39 -7.70
C LEU A 93 -6.57 -10.89 -7.19
N ALA A 94 -7.61 -11.11 -7.97
CA ALA A 94 -8.97 -10.65 -7.65
C ALA A 94 -9.54 -11.47 -6.49
N VAL A 95 -9.66 -10.87 -5.32
CA VAL A 95 -10.23 -11.46 -4.10
C VAL A 95 -11.66 -10.93 -3.90
N ASP A 96 -12.63 -11.82 -3.82
CA ASP A 96 -14.00 -11.45 -3.48
C ASP A 96 -14.08 -10.99 -2.02
N PHE A 97 -14.52 -9.75 -1.81
CA PHE A 97 -14.67 -9.21 -0.45
C PHE A 97 -15.75 -9.93 0.35
N ALA A 98 -16.78 -10.44 -0.31
CA ALA A 98 -17.87 -11.17 0.34
C ALA A 98 -17.48 -12.62 0.72
N ASN A 99 -16.54 -13.23 -0.03
CA ASN A 99 -16.15 -14.62 0.15
C ASN A 99 -14.63 -14.83 -0.01
N PRO A 100 -13.78 -14.23 0.83
CA PRO A 100 -12.34 -14.45 0.79
C PRO A 100 -12.02 -15.91 1.17
N THR A 101 -11.04 -16.53 0.49
CA THR A 101 -10.73 -17.94 0.66
C THR A 101 -9.28 -18.20 1.07
N VAL A 102 -9.01 -19.35 1.71
CA VAL A 102 -7.65 -19.82 1.98
C VAL A 102 -6.83 -19.97 0.69
N ALA A 103 -7.48 -20.34 -0.42
CA ALA A 103 -6.82 -20.45 -1.72
C ALA A 103 -6.32 -19.08 -2.22
N ASP A 104 -7.09 -18.02 -2.03
CA ASP A 104 -6.66 -16.65 -2.34
C ASP A 104 -5.44 -16.26 -1.52
N PHE A 105 -5.45 -16.57 -0.22
CA PHE A 105 -4.29 -16.29 0.63
C PHE A 105 -3.05 -17.06 0.20
N ARG A 106 -3.18 -18.35 -0.13
CA ARG A 106 -2.06 -19.17 -0.63
C ARG A 106 -1.50 -18.62 -1.95
N ALA A 107 -2.37 -18.18 -2.87
CA ALA A 107 -1.96 -17.54 -4.12
C ALA A 107 -1.19 -16.23 -3.86
N PHE A 108 -1.69 -15.39 -2.97
CA PHE A 108 -1.00 -14.18 -2.52
C PHE A 108 0.36 -14.49 -1.90
N ALA A 109 0.43 -15.45 -0.98
CA ALA A 109 1.69 -15.86 -0.36
C ALA A 109 2.70 -16.37 -1.40
N GLY A 110 2.23 -17.10 -2.41
CA GLY A 110 3.04 -17.51 -3.56
C GLY A 110 3.59 -16.33 -4.37
N LEU A 111 2.78 -15.31 -4.62
CA LEU A 111 3.23 -14.08 -5.28
C LEU A 111 4.31 -13.34 -4.46
N MET A 112 4.13 -13.27 -3.14
CA MET A 112 5.12 -12.66 -2.25
C MET A 112 6.43 -13.47 -2.26
N ALA A 113 6.35 -14.79 -2.12
CA ALA A 113 7.49 -15.70 -2.09
C ALA A 113 8.27 -15.78 -3.42
N ALA A 114 7.64 -15.49 -4.56
CA ALA A 114 8.29 -15.50 -5.87
C ALA A 114 9.39 -14.43 -6.00
N ARG A 115 9.29 -13.34 -5.24
CA ARG A 115 10.28 -12.25 -5.21
C ARG A 115 10.36 -11.67 -3.79
N PRO A 116 10.94 -12.39 -2.82
CA PRO A 116 10.86 -12.05 -1.39
C PRO A 116 11.55 -10.72 -1.06
N GLU A 117 12.62 -10.36 -1.80
CA GLU A 117 13.38 -9.13 -1.57
C GLU A 117 12.83 -7.90 -2.33
N ALA A 118 11.86 -8.11 -3.23
CA ALA A 118 11.34 -6.99 -4.04
C ALA A 118 10.41 -6.10 -3.20
N PRO A 119 10.73 -4.80 -3.04
CA PRO A 119 9.85 -3.87 -2.37
C PRO A 119 8.45 -3.85 -3.01
N THR A 120 7.45 -4.23 -2.22
CA THR A 120 6.09 -4.53 -2.69
C THR A 120 5.06 -3.64 -2.03
N LEU A 121 4.24 -2.98 -2.84
CA LEU A 121 2.99 -2.37 -2.41
C LEU A 121 1.83 -3.32 -2.71
N VAL A 122 1.12 -3.75 -1.68
CA VAL A 122 -0.13 -4.51 -1.83
C VAL A 122 -1.29 -3.54 -1.69
N HIS A 123 -2.24 -3.54 -2.62
CA HIS A 123 -3.38 -2.65 -2.49
C HIS A 123 -4.71 -3.30 -2.88
N CYS A 124 -5.79 -2.62 -2.48
CA CYS A 124 -7.15 -2.89 -2.91
C CYS A 124 -7.91 -1.55 -3.01
N GLN A 125 -9.22 -1.49 -2.83
CA GLN A 125 -9.97 -0.23 -2.90
C GLN A 125 -9.65 0.74 -1.73
N VAL A 126 -9.75 0.24 -0.47
CA VAL A 126 -9.64 1.05 0.76
C VAL A 126 -8.72 0.42 1.80
N ASN A 127 -7.83 -0.45 1.37
CA ASN A 127 -6.87 -1.21 2.18
C ASN A 127 -7.45 -2.32 3.08
N TYR A 128 -8.74 -2.65 3.04
CA TYR A 128 -9.29 -3.71 3.92
C TYR A 128 -8.71 -5.09 3.59
N ARG A 129 -8.86 -5.56 2.32
CA ARG A 129 -8.27 -6.83 1.86
C ARG A 129 -6.75 -6.82 2.02
N ALA A 130 -6.11 -5.74 1.55
CA ALA A 130 -4.66 -5.66 1.52
C ALA A 130 -4.06 -5.68 2.93
N SER A 131 -4.63 -4.98 3.91
CA SER A 131 -4.14 -5.02 5.29
C SER A 131 -4.38 -6.36 5.98
N ALA A 132 -5.50 -7.04 5.72
CA ALA A 132 -5.77 -8.36 6.29
C ALA A 132 -4.81 -9.42 5.73
N PHE A 133 -4.61 -9.46 4.40
CA PHE A 133 -3.64 -10.34 3.76
C PHE A 133 -2.22 -10.05 4.22
N SER A 134 -1.88 -8.78 4.38
CA SER A 134 -0.57 -8.36 4.91
C SER A 134 -0.36 -8.78 6.35
N ALA A 135 -1.36 -8.66 7.22
CA ALA A 135 -1.28 -9.09 8.61
C ALA A 135 -1.04 -10.60 8.69
N LEU A 136 -1.83 -11.39 7.96
CA LEU A 136 -1.69 -12.85 7.91
C LEU A 136 -0.32 -13.28 7.35
N TYR A 137 0.15 -12.63 6.28
CA TYR A 137 1.47 -12.92 5.72
C TYR A 137 2.60 -12.61 6.70
N ARG A 138 2.52 -11.50 7.40
CA ARG A 138 3.49 -11.08 8.41
C ARG A 138 3.53 -12.09 9.58
N ILE A 139 2.39 -12.58 10.04
CA ILE A 139 2.30 -13.59 11.11
C ILE A 139 2.88 -14.93 10.66
N ILE A 140 2.46 -15.42 9.50
CA ILE A 140 2.72 -16.80 9.05
C ILE A 140 4.12 -16.95 8.45
N HIS A 141 4.54 -15.99 7.63
CA HIS A 141 5.76 -16.10 6.82
C HIS A 141 6.92 -15.24 7.32
N LEU A 142 6.63 -14.12 8.02
CA LEU A 142 7.68 -13.22 8.51
C LEU A 142 7.88 -13.33 10.02
N GLY A 143 7.08 -14.15 10.74
CA GLY A 143 7.23 -14.39 12.17
C GLY A 143 6.91 -13.17 13.05
N VAL A 144 6.18 -12.18 12.52
CA VAL A 144 5.75 -11.02 13.29
C VAL A 144 4.74 -11.43 14.36
N PRO A 145 4.82 -10.93 15.58
CA PRO A 145 3.83 -11.22 16.61
C PRO A 145 2.41 -10.86 16.14
N ALA A 146 1.45 -11.76 16.40
CA ALA A 146 0.07 -11.60 15.94
C ALA A 146 -0.57 -10.29 16.45
N GLU A 147 -0.30 -9.94 17.72
CA GLU A 147 -0.78 -8.71 18.32
C GLU A 147 -0.32 -7.47 17.51
N GLU A 148 0.97 -7.41 17.15
CA GLU A 148 1.52 -6.32 16.34
C GLU A 148 0.88 -6.27 14.95
N ALA A 149 0.79 -7.43 14.28
CA ALA A 149 0.26 -7.49 12.93
C ALA A 149 -1.22 -7.09 12.87
N PHE A 150 -2.05 -7.57 13.81
CA PHE A 150 -3.46 -7.20 13.89
C PHE A 150 -3.68 -5.79 14.43
N ALA A 151 -2.83 -5.28 15.32
CA ALA A 151 -2.89 -3.88 15.71
C ALA A 151 -2.66 -2.95 14.51
N ALA A 152 -1.69 -3.25 13.65
CA ALA A 152 -1.46 -2.50 12.42
C ALA A 152 -2.67 -2.55 11.46
N MET A 153 -3.29 -3.73 11.28
CA MET A 153 -4.52 -3.88 10.50
C MET A 153 -5.68 -3.06 11.12
N GLY A 154 -5.83 -3.13 12.45
CA GLY A 154 -6.89 -2.43 13.20
C GLY A 154 -6.82 -0.91 13.10
N THR A 155 -5.69 -0.32 12.68
CA THR A 155 -5.61 1.11 12.36
C THR A 155 -6.27 1.46 11.01
N VAL A 156 -6.61 0.47 10.19
CA VAL A 156 -7.27 0.65 8.89
C VAL A 156 -8.78 0.38 9.04
N TRP A 157 -9.15 -0.72 9.68
CA TRP A 157 -10.54 -1.14 9.84
C TRP A 157 -10.68 -2.21 10.93
N ASP A 158 -11.91 -2.43 11.43
CA ASP A 158 -12.19 -3.55 12.35
C ASP A 158 -12.85 -4.70 11.58
N PRO A 159 -12.23 -5.90 11.50
CA PRO A 159 -12.83 -7.04 10.83
C PRO A 159 -14.10 -7.57 11.53
N GLN A 160 -14.40 -7.13 12.78
CA GLN A 160 -15.66 -7.48 13.47
C GLN A 160 -16.90 -6.94 12.73
N ASP A 161 -16.75 -5.87 11.97
CA ASP A 161 -17.84 -5.32 11.15
C ASP A 161 -18.18 -6.21 9.94
N HIS A 162 -17.35 -7.24 9.68
CA HIS A 162 -17.43 -8.11 8.51
C HIS A 162 -17.18 -9.58 8.90
N PRO A 163 -18.20 -10.32 9.39
CA PRO A 163 -18.03 -11.68 9.93
C PRO A 163 -17.29 -12.65 9.01
N GLN A 164 -17.49 -12.56 7.68
CA GLN A 164 -16.80 -13.38 6.70
C GLN A 164 -15.27 -13.20 6.74
N TRP A 165 -14.77 -12.04 7.18
CA TRP A 165 -13.34 -11.79 7.34
C TRP A 165 -12.78 -12.39 8.62
N ILE A 166 -13.56 -12.47 9.68
CA ILE A 166 -13.18 -13.23 10.89
C ILE A 166 -13.06 -14.72 10.57
N ASP A 167 -14.03 -15.26 9.81
CA ASP A 167 -14.00 -16.66 9.39
C ASP A 167 -12.83 -16.97 8.46
N PHE A 168 -12.53 -16.06 7.53
CA PHE A 168 -11.36 -16.13 6.66
C PHE A 168 -10.04 -16.11 7.45
N ILE A 169 -9.86 -15.14 8.35
CA ILE A 169 -8.66 -15.03 9.21
C ILE A 169 -8.47 -16.32 10.01
N ARG A 170 -9.53 -16.83 10.63
CA ARG A 170 -9.53 -18.09 11.37
C ARG A 170 -9.12 -19.27 10.49
N ALA A 171 -9.72 -19.38 9.31
CA ALA A 171 -9.44 -20.49 8.38
C ALA A 171 -7.98 -20.47 7.88
N VAL A 172 -7.44 -19.30 7.55
CA VAL A 172 -6.04 -19.15 7.11
C VAL A 172 -5.06 -19.50 8.23
N LEU A 173 -5.30 -19.02 9.45
CA LEU A 173 -4.44 -19.35 10.60
C LEU A 173 -4.53 -20.84 10.98
N ALA A 174 -5.72 -21.45 10.91
CA ALA A 174 -5.89 -22.88 11.12
C ALA A 174 -5.15 -23.71 10.07
N ASP A 175 -5.23 -23.33 8.80
CA ASP A 175 -4.51 -23.95 7.68
C ASP A 175 -2.98 -23.89 7.86
N ALA A 176 -2.48 -22.81 8.44
CA ALA A 176 -1.07 -22.61 8.76
C ALA A 176 -0.64 -23.24 10.11
N GLY A 177 -1.55 -23.88 10.85
CA GLY A 177 -1.27 -24.40 12.20
C GLY A 177 -1.01 -23.31 13.24
N ARG A 178 -1.54 -22.10 13.03
CA ARG A 178 -1.34 -20.90 13.85
C ARG A 178 -2.66 -20.33 14.40
N LEU A 179 -3.64 -21.19 14.66
CA LEU A 179 -4.94 -20.75 15.18
C LEU A 179 -4.82 -20.05 16.55
N ASP A 180 -3.81 -20.40 17.33
CA ASP A 180 -3.42 -19.71 18.57
C ASP A 180 -3.16 -18.21 18.40
N ALA A 181 -2.82 -17.79 17.19
CA ALA A 181 -2.54 -16.40 16.85
C ALA A 181 -3.80 -15.57 16.50
N CYS A 182 -5.02 -16.15 16.58
CA CYS A 182 -6.23 -15.45 16.12
C CYS A 182 -6.83 -14.50 17.18
N GLY A 183 -6.18 -13.36 17.44
CA GLY A 183 -6.71 -12.33 18.34
C GLY A 183 -8.10 -11.78 17.93
N PRO A 184 -8.40 -11.49 16.65
CA PRO A 184 -9.73 -11.10 16.22
C PRO A 184 -10.82 -12.15 16.47
N CYS A 185 -10.48 -13.46 16.47
CA CYS A 185 -11.45 -14.54 16.67
C CYS A 185 -11.99 -14.62 18.10
N GLU A 186 -11.25 -14.13 19.09
CA GLU A 186 -11.65 -14.20 20.50
C GLU A 186 -12.75 -13.19 20.84
N ARG A 187 -12.78 -12.05 20.17
CA ARG A 187 -13.77 -10.99 20.42
C ARG A 187 -15.21 -11.39 20.04
N THR A 188 -15.38 -12.30 19.08
CA THR A 188 -16.69 -12.82 18.70
C THR A 188 -17.31 -13.75 19.74
N ALA A 189 -16.50 -14.35 20.61
CA ALA A 189 -16.99 -15.24 21.67
C ALA A 189 -17.56 -14.49 22.89
N GLN A 190 -17.41 -13.18 22.97
CA GLN A 190 -17.79 -12.35 24.11
C GLN A 190 -18.98 -11.40 23.82
N ALA A 191 -19.62 -11.49 22.65
CA ALA A 191 -20.85 -10.75 22.39
C ALA A 191 -22.00 -11.38 23.18
N PRO A 192 -22.77 -10.61 23.98
CA PRO A 192 -23.85 -11.10 24.82
C PRO A 192 -25.05 -11.62 24.03
#